data_3a838bfb354d4963e446a9cfea27cf17
#
_entry.id   3a838bfb354d4963e446a9cfea27cf17
#
_cell.length_a   1.000
_cell.length_b   1.000
_cell.length_c   1.000
_cell.angle_alpha   90.00
_cell.angle_beta   90.00
_cell.angle_gamma   90.00
#
_symmetry.space_group_name_H-M   'P 1'
#
loop_
_entity.id
_entity.type
_entity.pdbx_description
1 polymer ?
#
loop_
_entity_poly.entity_id
_entity_poly.type
_entity_poly.pdbx_seq_one_letter_code
_entity_poly.pdbx_strand_id
1 'polypeptide(L)'
;MMTAVSIGAVGVPLGDVWRIVLHHLGGGGATGDPAVDQIVWNFRTPRVVLAALAGAGLAVSGVVLQAVVANPLADPYVLGVSSGASLGAVLVITLTSGALGGLGVSAAAFVGAVGAVVLVFLLGRRDGRLAPTRLVLSGVAVGYLFLAATSYLQLQATPTELRTVMFWMLGSVAGAQWGQLPVVGTVVVTATVALSLFGRRLNALLAGEESAIALGVDVHRLRALLLVLASLLTGTVIAVAGGIGFVGLMIPHLVRLVTGADHRRLLPRAALVGALYLVVVDLLSRTVDRPNELPLGILTALFGAPFFLWLLRRNKSLDTA
;
A
#
# COMPACT_ATOMS: atom_id res chain seq x y z
N MET A 1 -0.59 -18.92 -1.07
CA MET A 1 -0.77 -18.47 0.33
C MET A 1 -0.42 -19.56 1.34
N MET A 2 -0.98 -20.77 1.26
CA MET A 2 -0.69 -21.87 2.22
C MET A 2 0.79 -22.22 2.30
N THR A 3 1.52 -22.25 1.17
CA THR A 3 2.98 -22.40 1.15
C THR A 3 3.71 -21.28 1.91
N ALA A 4 3.23 -20.05 1.85
CA ALA A 4 3.81 -18.94 2.59
C ALA A 4 3.55 -19.04 4.10
N VAL A 5 2.46 -19.68 4.52
CA VAL A 5 2.20 -19.99 5.94
C VAL A 5 3.07 -21.15 6.43
N SER A 6 3.34 -22.16 5.59
CA SER A 6 4.17 -23.32 5.91
C SER A 6 5.66 -22.94 6.15
N ILE A 7 6.19 -21.98 5.40
CA ILE A 7 7.60 -21.61 5.41
C ILE A 7 7.87 -20.48 6.42
N GLY A 8 8.87 -20.63 7.29
CA GLY A 8 9.29 -19.65 8.29
C GLY A 8 10.52 -20.14 9.05
N ALA A 9 10.84 -19.55 10.22
CA ALA A 9 11.94 -19.98 11.06
C ALA A 9 11.81 -21.47 11.47
N VAL A 10 10.56 -21.91 11.70
CA VAL A 10 10.21 -23.31 11.91
C VAL A 10 9.37 -23.76 10.71
N GLY A 11 9.79 -24.82 10.02
CA GLY A 11 8.99 -25.43 8.93
C GLY A 11 7.77 -26.16 9.51
N VAL A 12 6.58 -25.87 8.98
CA VAL A 12 5.34 -26.60 9.33
C VAL A 12 4.85 -27.35 8.10
N PRO A 13 4.61 -28.66 8.18
CA PRO A 13 4.09 -29.43 7.05
C PRO A 13 2.79 -28.83 6.49
N LEU A 14 2.66 -28.80 5.16
CA LEU A 14 1.48 -28.22 4.49
C LEU A 14 0.16 -28.88 4.96
N GLY A 15 0.18 -30.20 5.26
CA GLY A 15 -1.00 -30.90 5.79
C GLY A 15 -1.48 -30.37 7.13
N ASP A 16 -0.54 -30.01 8.02
CA ASP A 16 -0.87 -29.44 9.32
C ASP A 16 -1.38 -28.00 9.17
N VAL A 17 -0.77 -27.20 8.28
CA VAL A 17 -1.27 -25.85 7.95
C VAL A 17 -2.71 -25.92 7.46
N TRP A 18 -3.02 -26.80 6.50
CA TRP A 18 -4.39 -26.97 5.99
C TRP A 18 -5.37 -27.38 7.10
N ARG A 19 -4.99 -28.36 7.92
CA ARG A 19 -5.83 -28.86 9.03
C ARG A 19 -6.14 -27.74 10.01
N ILE A 20 -5.12 -27.00 10.46
CA ILE A 20 -5.27 -25.89 11.42
C ILE A 20 -6.16 -24.79 10.84
N VAL A 21 -5.86 -24.31 9.65
CA VAL A 21 -6.61 -23.20 9.02
C VAL A 21 -8.07 -23.58 8.79
N LEU A 22 -8.35 -24.77 8.24
CA LEU A 22 -9.72 -25.20 7.99
C LEU A 22 -10.50 -25.42 9.28
N HIS A 23 -9.86 -25.97 10.32
CA HIS A 23 -10.50 -26.17 11.61
C HIS A 23 -10.92 -24.85 12.27
N HIS A 24 -10.03 -23.86 12.29
CA HIS A 24 -10.35 -22.54 12.82
C HIS A 24 -11.41 -21.80 11.99
N LEU A 25 -11.38 -21.90 10.66
CA LEU A 25 -12.42 -21.33 9.78
C LEU A 25 -13.79 -22.02 9.98
N GLY A 26 -13.80 -23.28 10.39
CA GLY A 26 -15.02 -24.03 10.76
C GLY A 26 -15.54 -23.74 12.17
N GLY A 27 -14.95 -22.81 12.90
CA GLY A 27 -15.33 -22.45 14.27
C GLY A 27 -14.76 -23.38 15.35
N GLY A 28 -13.79 -24.23 15.01
CA GLY A 28 -13.04 -25.06 15.96
C GLY A 28 -11.97 -24.26 16.73
N GLY A 29 -11.51 -24.81 17.86
CA GLY A 29 -10.40 -24.28 18.64
C GLY A 29 -9.03 -24.79 18.16
N ALA A 30 -8.01 -24.72 19.01
CA ALA A 30 -6.68 -25.22 18.72
C ALA A 30 -6.67 -26.73 18.41
N THR A 31 -5.88 -27.13 17.42
CA THR A 31 -5.77 -28.55 17.00
C THR A 31 -4.31 -29.00 16.95
N GLY A 32 -4.05 -30.21 17.42
CA GLY A 32 -2.71 -30.82 17.42
C GLY A 32 -1.79 -30.20 18.46
N ASP A 33 -0.54 -29.91 18.08
CA ASP A 33 0.43 -29.24 18.95
C ASP A 33 0.03 -27.76 19.14
N PRO A 34 -0.24 -27.29 20.37
CA PRO A 34 -0.63 -25.92 20.66
C PRO A 34 0.38 -24.87 20.17
N ALA A 35 1.68 -25.19 20.20
CA ALA A 35 2.72 -24.28 19.73
C ALA A 35 2.66 -24.12 18.20
N VAL A 36 2.47 -25.20 17.47
CA VAL A 36 2.31 -25.17 16.01
C VAL A 36 1.02 -24.46 15.62
N ASP A 37 -0.08 -24.71 16.31
CA ASP A 37 -1.36 -24.06 16.11
C ASP A 37 -1.24 -22.52 16.27
N GLN A 38 -0.62 -22.09 17.38
CA GLN A 38 -0.39 -20.67 17.64
C GLN A 38 0.47 -20.01 16.56
N ILE A 39 1.56 -20.67 16.12
CA ILE A 39 2.43 -20.16 15.05
C ILE A 39 1.64 -20.00 13.74
N VAL A 40 0.86 -21.00 13.35
CA VAL A 40 0.11 -20.98 12.09
C VAL A 40 -1.04 -19.99 12.14
N TRP A 41 -1.88 -20.07 13.18
CA TRP A 41 -3.13 -19.32 13.22
C TRP A 41 -2.94 -17.87 13.69
N ASN A 42 -2.19 -17.63 14.77
CA ASN A 42 -2.09 -16.31 15.37
C ASN A 42 -0.98 -15.43 14.77
N PHE A 43 0.09 -16.02 14.23
CA PHE A 43 1.20 -15.24 13.69
C PHE A 43 1.26 -15.28 12.15
N ARG A 44 1.24 -16.46 11.54
CA ARG A 44 1.53 -16.54 10.09
C ARG A 44 0.32 -16.27 9.21
N THR A 45 -0.85 -16.76 9.58
CA THR A 45 -2.05 -16.56 8.76
C THR A 45 -2.45 -15.09 8.66
N PRO A 46 -2.57 -14.32 9.76
CA PRO A 46 -2.88 -12.89 9.65
C PRO A 46 -1.81 -12.11 8.88
N ARG A 47 -0.55 -12.46 9.04
CA ARG A 47 0.58 -11.86 8.34
C ARG A 47 0.47 -12.03 6.81
N VAL A 48 0.24 -13.25 6.35
CA VAL A 48 0.08 -13.57 4.92
C VAL A 48 -1.16 -12.92 4.34
N VAL A 49 -2.27 -12.89 5.10
CA VAL A 49 -3.50 -12.20 4.68
C VAL A 49 -3.27 -10.69 4.59
N LEU A 50 -2.61 -10.07 5.58
CA LEU A 50 -2.29 -8.65 5.54
C LEU A 50 -1.36 -8.31 4.37
N ALA A 51 -0.33 -9.13 4.10
CA ALA A 51 0.54 -8.96 2.95
C ALA A 51 -0.25 -8.98 1.63
N ALA A 52 -1.17 -9.93 1.46
CA ALA A 52 -2.01 -10.00 0.28
C ALA A 52 -2.92 -8.77 0.12
N LEU A 53 -3.59 -8.34 1.21
CA LEU A 53 -4.44 -7.15 1.19
C LEU A 53 -3.64 -5.88 0.90
N ALA A 54 -2.47 -5.73 1.53
CA ALA A 54 -1.60 -4.58 1.32
C ALA A 54 -1.09 -4.51 -0.13
N GLY A 55 -0.64 -5.63 -0.67
CA GLY A 55 -0.20 -5.71 -2.07
C GLY A 55 -1.31 -5.41 -3.06
N ALA A 56 -2.51 -5.96 -2.85
CA ALA A 56 -3.69 -5.66 -3.66
C ALA A 56 -4.05 -4.17 -3.60
N GLY A 57 -4.15 -3.61 -2.40
CA GLY A 57 -4.50 -2.21 -2.18
C GLY A 57 -3.53 -1.23 -2.83
N LEU A 58 -2.23 -1.42 -2.62
CA LEU A 58 -1.19 -0.57 -3.23
C LEU A 58 -1.19 -0.67 -4.76
N ALA A 59 -1.34 -1.86 -5.32
CA ALA A 59 -1.39 -2.04 -6.77
C ALA A 59 -2.60 -1.37 -7.40
N VAL A 60 -3.79 -1.52 -6.81
CA VAL A 60 -5.03 -0.89 -7.29
C VAL A 60 -4.97 0.63 -7.18
N SER A 61 -4.50 1.17 -6.05
CA SER A 61 -4.34 2.61 -5.89
C SER A 61 -3.34 3.18 -6.90
N GLY A 62 -2.27 2.44 -7.20
CA GLY A 62 -1.30 2.79 -8.23
C GLY A 62 -1.93 2.88 -9.63
N VAL A 63 -2.72 1.87 -10.06
CA VAL A 63 -3.45 1.91 -11.34
C VAL A 63 -4.29 3.17 -11.45
N VAL A 64 -5.06 3.47 -10.40
CA VAL A 64 -5.97 4.61 -10.38
C VAL A 64 -5.22 5.94 -10.44
N LEU A 65 -4.17 6.08 -9.62
CA LEU A 65 -3.42 7.33 -9.61
C LEU A 65 -2.70 7.60 -10.94
N GLN A 66 -2.10 6.57 -11.55
CA GLN A 66 -1.49 6.69 -12.88
C GLN A 66 -2.49 7.17 -13.94
N ALA A 67 -3.75 6.70 -13.87
CA ALA A 67 -4.80 7.14 -14.77
C ALA A 67 -5.25 8.59 -14.49
N VAL A 68 -5.40 8.97 -13.21
CA VAL A 68 -5.88 10.30 -12.80
C VAL A 68 -4.86 11.40 -13.12
N VAL A 69 -3.57 11.11 -12.89
CA VAL A 69 -2.46 12.05 -13.13
C VAL A 69 -2.01 12.00 -14.60
N ALA A 70 -2.52 11.03 -15.38
CA ALA A 70 -2.09 10.76 -16.76
C ALA A 70 -0.57 10.52 -16.88
N ASN A 71 0.02 9.89 -15.86
CA ASN A 71 1.44 9.58 -15.80
C ASN A 71 1.66 8.15 -15.32
N PRO A 72 2.24 7.26 -16.14
CA PRO A 72 2.49 5.86 -15.77
C PRO A 72 3.52 5.69 -14.64
N LEU A 73 4.26 6.74 -14.31
CA LEU A 73 5.23 6.78 -13.21
C LEU A 73 4.66 7.41 -11.92
N ALA A 74 3.36 7.72 -11.90
CA ALA A 74 2.73 8.22 -10.68
C ALA A 74 2.62 7.12 -9.62
N ASP A 75 3.04 7.45 -8.41
CA ASP A 75 2.96 6.58 -7.23
C ASP A 75 2.00 7.22 -6.21
N PRO A 76 1.19 6.45 -5.49
CA PRO A 76 0.32 6.96 -4.42
C PRO A 76 1.03 7.82 -3.36
N TYR A 77 2.32 7.63 -3.19
CA TYR A 77 3.15 8.39 -2.26
C TYR A 77 3.33 9.87 -2.68
N VAL A 78 3.21 10.19 -3.97
CA VAL A 78 3.36 11.57 -4.49
C VAL A 78 2.30 12.53 -3.93
N LEU A 79 1.15 12.02 -3.48
CA LEU A 79 0.11 12.83 -2.83
C LEU A 79 0.38 13.15 -1.35
N GLY A 80 1.58 12.87 -0.85
CA GLY A 80 1.93 13.13 0.55
C GLY A 80 1.28 12.16 1.56
N VAL A 81 0.57 11.12 1.10
CA VAL A 81 -0.09 10.13 1.97
C VAL A 81 0.91 9.47 2.92
N SER A 82 2.06 9.06 2.38
CA SER A 82 3.09 8.40 3.18
C SER A 82 3.75 9.34 4.19
N SER A 83 4.08 10.57 3.80
CA SER A 83 4.69 11.54 4.71
C SER A 83 3.72 11.97 5.83
N GLY A 84 2.42 12.10 5.50
CA GLY A 84 1.40 12.33 6.50
C GLY A 84 1.24 11.16 7.47
N ALA A 85 1.20 9.94 6.96
CA ALA A 85 1.17 8.73 7.79
C ALA A 85 2.40 8.63 8.69
N SER A 86 3.60 8.92 8.15
CA SER A 86 4.85 8.93 8.91
C SER A 86 4.82 9.97 10.03
N LEU A 87 4.36 11.19 9.74
CA LEU A 87 4.22 12.21 10.77
C LEU A 87 3.27 11.78 11.89
N GLY A 88 2.10 11.23 11.55
CA GLY A 88 1.14 10.73 12.53
C GLY A 88 1.70 9.60 13.39
N ALA A 89 2.36 8.61 12.78
CA ALA A 89 2.98 7.50 13.48
C ALA A 89 4.10 7.98 14.41
N VAL A 90 5.00 8.82 13.91
CA VAL A 90 6.16 9.32 14.66
C VAL A 90 5.70 10.19 15.84
N LEU A 91 4.69 11.03 15.66
CA LEU A 91 4.09 11.79 16.76
C LEU A 91 3.66 10.88 17.92
N VAL A 92 2.96 9.79 17.63
CA VAL A 92 2.51 8.87 18.68
C VAL A 92 3.69 8.11 19.28
N ILE A 93 4.62 7.60 18.47
CA ILE A 93 5.78 6.85 18.98
C ILE A 93 6.63 7.71 19.92
N THR A 94 6.89 8.97 19.54
CA THR A 94 7.77 9.87 20.30
C THR A 94 7.08 10.53 21.51
N LEU A 95 5.79 10.93 21.39
CA LEU A 95 5.11 11.62 22.47
C LEU A 95 4.53 10.69 23.53
N THR A 96 4.25 9.43 23.19
CA THR A 96 3.66 8.47 24.12
C THR A 96 4.60 7.35 24.51
N SER A 97 5.87 7.40 24.03
CA SER A 97 6.87 6.32 24.20
C SER A 97 6.30 4.94 23.89
N GLY A 98 5.36 4.87 22.94
CA GLY A 98 4.69 3.63 22.52
C GLY A 98 3.58 3.15 23.46
N ALA A 99 3.18 3.92 24.47
CA ALA A 99 2.16 3.53 25.46
C ALA A 99 0.78 3.21 24.83
N LEU A 100 0.46 3.81 23.65
CA LEU A 100 -0.79 3.54 22.94
C LEU A 100 -0.75 2.25 22.09
N GLY A 101 0.40 1.57 22.04
CA GLY A 101 0.57 0.33 21.28
C GLY A 101 0.36 0.49 19.77
N GLY A 102 0.40 -0.64 19.06
CA GLY A 102 0.33 -0.66 17.59
C GLY A 102 -0.97 -0.10 17.00
N LEU A 103 -2.12 -0.26 17.67
CA LEU A 103 -3.40 0.30 17.19
C LEU A 103 -3.41 1.83 17.27
N GLY A 104 -2.82 2.43 18.32
CA GLY A 104 -2.69 3.88 18.44
C GLY A 104 -1.79 4.47 17.32
N VAL A 105 -0.67 3.81 17.03
CA VAL A 105 0.22 4.20 15.93
C VAL A 105 -0.49 4.11 14.58
N SER A 106 -1.22 3.02 14.33
CA SER A 106 -1.96 2.83 13.07
C SER A 106 -3.07 3.88 12.90
N ALA A 107 -3.82 4.19 13.96
CA ALA A 107 -4.86 5.23 13.91
C ALA A 107 -4.25 6.61 13.63
N ALA A 108 -3.16 6.97 14.30
CA ALA A 108 -2.47 8.24 14.08
C ALA A 108 -1.87 8.35 12.69
N ALA A 109 -1.28 7.27 12.18
CA ALA A 109 -0.78 7.19 10.80
C ALA A 109 -1.90 7.39 9.78
N PHE A 110 -3.06 6.75 9.99
CA PHE A 110 -4.23 6.94 9.14
C PHE A 110 -4.74 8.38 9.16
N VAL A 111 -4.88 8.98 10.33
CA VAL A 111 -5.29 10.39 10.49
C VAL A 111 -4.30 11.34 9.82
N GLY A 112 -3.00 11.09 9.99
CA GLY A 112 -1.94 11.86 9.32
C GLY A 112 -2.00 11.72 7.80
N ALA A 113 -2.24 10.52 7.27
CA ALA A 113 -2.44 10.28 5.84
C ALA A 113 -3.65 11.04 5.30
N VAL A 114 -4.79 10.97 5.98
CA VAL A 114 -6.00 11.72 5.60
C VAL A 114 -5.76 13.22 5.66
N GLY A 115 -5.10 13.71 6.71
CA GLY A 115 -4.73 15.12 6.86
C GLY A 115 -3.87 15.63 5.69
N ALA A 116 -2.87 14.84 5.26
CA ALA A 116 -2.06 15.14 4.10
C ALA A 116 -2.90 15.27 2.82
N VAL A 117 -3.77 14.30 2.57
CA VAL A 117 -4.66 14.28 1.40
C VAL A 117 -5.58 15.51 1.40
N VAL A 118 -6.20 15.82 2.53
CA VAL A 118 -7.07 17.00 2.67
C VAL A 118 -6.29 18.28 2.34
N LEU A 119 -5.09 18.44 2.89
CA LEU A 119 -4.24 19.61 2.60
C LEU A 119 -3.88 19.69 1.12
N VAL A 120 -3.49 18.57 0.51
CA VAL A 120 -3.17 18.51 -0.93
C VAL A 120 -4.38 18.85 -1.79
N PHE A 121 -5.58 18.39 -1.42
CA PHE A 121 -6.81 18.74 -2.10
C PHE A 121 -7.15 20.23 -1.99
N LEU A 122 -7.02 20.81 -0.80
CA LEU A 122 -7.28 22.23 -0.56
C LEU A 122 -6.32 23.11 -1.35
N LEU A 123 -5.02 22.78 -1.37
CA LEU A 123 -3.99 23.53 -2.09
C LEU A 123 -4.02 23.29 -3.60
N GLY A 124 -4.35 22.08 -4.03
CA GLY A 124 -4.42 21.68 -5.43
C GLY A 124 -5.66 22.20 -6.17
N ARG A 125 -6.68 22.66 -5.43
CA ARG A 125 -7.92 23.21 -6.00
C ARG A 125 -7.76 24.69 -6.35
N ARG A 126 -8.14 25.08 -7.58
CA ARG A 126 -8.26 26.46 -8.02
C ARG A 126 -9.54 26.63 -8.85
N ASP A 127 -10.32 27.64 -8.53
CA ASP A 127 -11.58 27.97 -9.22
C ASP A 127 -12.53 26.75 -9.35
N GLY A 128 -12.57 25.93 -8.29
CA GLY A 128 -13.41 24.72 -8.25
C GLY A 128 -12.84 23.51 -9.00
N ARG A 129 -11.69 23.64 -9.68
CA ARG A 129 -11.10 22.57 -10.52
C ARG A 129 -9.84 22.00 -9.91
N LEU A 130 -9.66 20.69 -10.07
CA LEU A 130 -8.43 19.96 -9.66
C LEU A 130 -7.54 19.82 -10.89
N ALA A 131 -6.41 20.55 -10.92
CA ALA A 131 -5.41 20.41 -11.97
C ALA A 131 -4.35 19.37 -11.58
N PRO A 132 -4.05 18.36 -12.43
CA PRO A 132 -3.06 17.32 -12.12
C PRO A 132 -1.71 17.85 -11.67
N THR A 133 -1.16 18.83 -12.37
CA THR A 133 0.12 19.44 -12.03
C THR A 133 0.12 20.11 -10.66
N ARG A 134 -0.98 20.77 -10.29
CA ARG A 134 -1.12 21.40 -8.97
C ARG A 134 -1.25 20.37 -7.85
N LEU A 135 -1.97 19.29 -8.09
CA LEU A 135 -2.06 18.19 -7.12
C LEU A 135 -0.67 17.61 -6.83
N VAL A 136 0.13 17.36 -7.88
CA VAL A 136 1.50 16.86 -7.71
C VAL A 136 2.37 17.86 -6.97
N LEU A 137 2.38 19.13 -7.36
CA LEU A 137 3.15 20.18 -6.67
C LEU A 137 2.73 20.36 -5.21
N SER A 138 1.43 20.37 -4.94
CA SER A 138 0.91 20.43 -3.57
C SER A 138 1.31 19.20 -2.76
N GLY A 139 1.26 18.00 -3.37
CA GLY A 139 1.70 16.77 -2.74
C GLY A 139 3.18 16.80 -2.38
N VAL A 140 4.02 17.28 -3.28
CA VAL A 140 5.46 17.46 -3.02
C VAL A 140 5.69 18.46 -1.88
N ALA A 141 5.04 19.63 -1.91
CA ALA A 141 5.21 20.66 -0.89
C ALA A 141 4.75 20.18 0.50
N VAL A 142 3.56 19.57 0.60
CA VAL A 142 3.03 18.98 1.85
C VAL A 142 3.93 17.82 2.30
N GLY A 143 4.41 17.01 1.35
CA GLY A 143 5.33 15.93 1.62
C GLY A 143 6.62 16.38 2.30
N TYR A 144 7.27 17.42 1.77
CA TYR A 144 8.47 17.98 2.37
C TYR A 144 8.21 18.67 3.71
N LEU A 145 7.07 19.35 3.87
CA LEU A 145 6.68 19.95 5.15
C LEU A 145 6.55 18.87 6.24
N PHE A 146 5.86 17.78 5.92
CA PHE A 146 5.67 16.68 6.88
C PHE A 146 6.96 15.90 7.11
N LEU A 147 7.81 15.76 6.09
CA LEU A 147 9.14 15.17 6.26
C LEU A 147 10.00 16.01 7.23
N ALA A 148 10.00 17.34 7.08
CA ALA A 148 10.73 18.23 7.99
C ALA A 148 10.22 18.14 9.43
N ALA A 149 8.88 18.11 9.62
CA ALA A 149 8.29 17.94 10.94
C ALA A 149 8.64 16.55 11.54
N THR A 150 8.57 15.49 10.74
CA THR A 150 8.97 14.13 11.15
C THR A 150 10.45 14.08 11.56
N SER A 151 11.34 14.71 10.76
CA SER A 151 12.77 14.77 11.07
C SER A 151 13.05 15.54 12.36
N TYR A 152 12.31 16.60 12.60
CA TYR A 152 12.42 17.35 13.88
C TYR A 152 12.05 16.49 15.09
N LEU A 153 10.95 15.72 15.00
CA LEU A 153 10.54 14.79 16.06
C LEU A 153 11.58 13.68 16.27
N GLN A 154 12.17 13.18 15.19
CA GLN A 154 13.24 12.16 15.30
C GLN A 154 14.48 12.66 16.03
N LEU A 155 14.84 13.94 15.91
CA LEU A 155 15.93 14.54 16.68
C LEU A 155 15.67 14.60 18.18
N GLN A 156 14.40 14.61 18.58
CA GLN A 156 13.98 14.62 19.99
C GLN A 156 13.78 13.21 20.56
N ALA A 157 13.75 12.19 19.68
CA ALA A 157 13.43 10.81 20.05
C ALA A 157 14.61 10.13 20.78
N THR A 158 14.28 9.28 21.73
CA THR A 158 15.26 8.37 22.34
C THR A 158 15.78 7.33 21.33
N PRO A 159 16.94 6.71 21.55
CA PRO A 159 17.48 5.67 20.66
C PRO A 159 16.50 4.51 20.40
N THR A 160 15.71 4.13 21.39
CA THR A 160 14.71 3.05 21.28
C THR A 160 13.53 3.48 20.40
N GLU A 161 13.01 4.69 20.60
CA GLU A 161 11.95 5.25 19.76
C GLU A 161 12.41 5.44 18.34
N LEU A 162 13.62 5.96 18.13
CA LEU A 162 14.20 6.15 16.80
C LEU A 162 14.30 4.82 16.04
N ARG A 163 14.73 3.74 16.72
CA ARG A 163 14.75 2.39 16.14
C ARG A 163 13.34 1.95 15.71
N THR A 164 12.35 2.14 16.58
CA THR A 164 10.94 1.80 16.30
C THR A 164 10.42 2.59 15.08
N VAL A 165 10.69 3.90 15.02
CA VAL A 165 10.35 4.76 13.89
C VAL A 165 10.98 4.27 12.59
N MET A 166 12.27 3.94 12.61
CA MET A 166 12.98 3.45 11.42
C MET A 166 12.34 2.15 10.88
N PHE A 167 12.08 1.18 11.75
CA PHE A 167 11.42 -0.07 11.33
C PHE A 167 10.01 0.17 10.82
N TRP A 168 9.24 1.05 11.45
CA TRP A 168 7.90 1.39 10.98
C TRP A 168 7.94 2.08 9.59
N MET A 169 8.86 3.04 9.39
CA MET A 169 9.00 3.75 8.11
C MET A 169 9.45 2.83 6.96
N LEU A 170 10.21 1.78 7.26
CA LEU A 170 10.65 0.80 6.26
C LEU A 170 9.57 -0.23 5.89
N GLY A 171 8.46 -0.25 6.62
CA GLY A 171 7.31 -1.10 6.37
C GLY A 171 7.52 -2.57 6.72
N SER A 172 6.52 -3.15 7.39
CA SER A 172 6.51 -4.55 7.81
C SER A 172 5.08 -5.04 8.02
N VAL A 173 4.85 -6.31 7.74
CA VAL A 173 3.60 -7.01 8.10
C VAL A 173 3.79 -8.02 9.24
N ALA A 174 4.97 -8.01 9.89
CA ALA A 174 5.30 -8.94 10.97
C ALA A 174 4.38 -8.78 12.19
N GLY A 175 3.92 -7.55 12.46
CA GLY A 175 3.00 -7.24 13.56
C GLY A 175 1.52 -7.44 13.24
N ALA A 176 1.17 -8.16 12.17
CA ALA A 176 -0.22 -8.37 11.77
C ALA A 176 -1.03 -9.12 12.83
N GLN A 177 -2.22 -8.62 13.13
CA GLN A 177 -3.16 -9.18 14.10
C GLN A 177 -4.53 -9.38 13.47
N TRP A 178 -5.26 -10.41 13.91
CA TRP A 178 -6.62 -10.68 13.45
C TRP A 178 -7.56 -9.48 13.62
N GLY A 179 -7.43 -8.71 14.70
CA GLY A 179 -8.27 -7.55 14.97
C GLY A 179 -8.17 -6.42 13.93
N GLN A 180 -7.08 -6.34 13.19
CA GLN A 180 -6.88 -5.32 12.14
C GLN A 180 -7.45 -5.74 10.78
N LEU A 181 -7.46 -7.05 10.50
CA LEU A 181 -7.81 -7.60 9.20
C LEU A 181 -9.23 -7.29 8.73
N PRO A 182 -10.28 -7.31 9.58
CA PRO A 182 -11.63 -6.96 9.14
C PRO A 182 -11.72 -5.54 8.57
N VAL A 183 -11.11 -4.56 9.24
CA VAL A 183 -11.12 -3.17 8.78
C VAL A 183 -10.33 -3.02 7.48
N VAL A 184 -9.10 -3.52 7.44
CA VAL A 184 -8.24 -3.46 6.24
C VAL A 184 -8.88 -4.21 5.09
N GLY A 185 -9.37 -5.43 5.33
CA GLY A 185 -10.02 -6.27 4.33
C GLY A 185 -11.26 -5.61 3.76
N THR A 186 -12.13 -5.05 4.62
CA THR A 186 -13.32 -4.33 4.17
C THR A 186 -12.96 -3.15 3.29
N VAL A 187 -12.02 -2.29 3.71
CA VAL A 187 -11.60 -1.12 2.92
C VAL A 187 -10.96 -1.56 1.60
N VAL A 188 -10.03 -2.52 1.62
CA VAL A 188 -9.35 -2.98 0.40
C VAL A 188 -10.32 -3.61 -0.58
N VAL A 189 -11.20 -4.50 -0.13
CA VAL A 189 -12.16 -5.18 -1.00
C VAL A 189 -13.19 -4.19 -1.54
N THR A 190 -13.83 -3.40 -0.68
CA THR A 190 -14.88 -2.47 -1.13
C THR A 190 -14.34 -1.39 -2.05
N ALA A 191 -13.16 -0.80 -1.73
CA ALA A 191 -12.53 0.18 -2.60
C ALA A 191 -12.08 -0.43 -3.94
N THR A 192 -11.53 -1.64 -3.94
CA THR A 192 -11.14 -2.34 -5.18
C THR A 192 -12.35 -2.64 -6.06
N VAL A 193 -13.44 -3.11 -5.48
CA VAL A 193 -14.71 -3.36 -6.20
C VAL A 193 -15.26 -2.03 -6.74
N ALA A 194 -15.37 -1.01 -5.90
CA ALA A 194 -15.85 0.31 -6.31
C ALA A 194 -15.02 0.87 -7.48
N LEU A 195 -13.68 0.87 -7.37
CA LEU A 195 -12.78 1.35 -8.42
C LEU A 195 -12.90 0.53 -9.70
N SER A 196 -13.13 -0.78 -9.60
CA SER A 196 -13.35 -1.67 -10.76
C SER A 196 -14.63 -1.32 -11.51
N LEU A 197 -15.68 -0.88 -10.82
CA LEU A 197 -16.93 -0.39 -11.45
C LEU A 197 -16.71 0.91 -12.25
N PHE A 198 -15.72 1.72 -11.90
CA PHE A 198 -15.32 2.91 -12.66
C PHE A 198 -14.39 2.62 -13.85
N GLY A 199 -14.06 1.36 -14.15
CA GLY A 199 -13.12 0.99 -15.21
C GLY A 199 -13.45 1.59 -16.58
N ARG A 200 -14.74 1.71 -16.98
CA ARG A 200 -15.14 2.38 -18.23
C ARG A 200 -14.83 3.87 -18.22
N ARG A 201 -15.08 4.56 -17.09
CA ARG A 201 -14.80 5.99 -16.94
C ARG A 201 -13.29 6.27 -16.88
N LEU A 202 -12.52 5.36 -16.28
CA LEU A 202 -11.05 5.40 -16.30
C LEU A 202 -10.50 5.23 -17.73
N ASN A 203 -11.10 4.35 -18.54
CA ASN A 203 -10.73 4.22 -19.95
C ASN A 203 -11.04 5.49 -20.76
N ALA A 204 -12.15 6.19 -20.46
CA ALA A 204 -12.44 7.47 -21.08
C ALA A 204 -11.38 8.54 -20.75
N LEU A 205 -10.84 8.56 -19.52
CA LEU A 205 -9.76 9.48 -19.16
C LEU A 205 -8.46 9.21 -19.95
N LEU A 206 -8.19 7.97 -20.34
CA LEU A 206 -7.03 7.63 -21.19
C LEU A 206 -7.12 8.24 -22.59
N ALA A 207 -8.35 8.45 -23.11
CA ALA A 207 -8.56 9.08 -24.41
C ALA A 207 -8.41 10.62 -24.38
N GLY A 208 -8.11 11.18 -23.20
CA GLY A 208 -7.97 12.61 -22.96
C GLY A 208 -9.20 13.24 -22.32
N GLU A 209 -9.00 14.41 -21.71
CA GLU A 209 -10.05 15.11 -20.96
C GLU A 209 -11.22 15.55 -21.84
N GLU A 210 -10.93 16.10 -23.02
CA GLU A 210 -11.95 16.54 -23.97
C GLU A 210 -12.82 15.38 -24.45
N SER A 211 -12.18 14.24 -24.78
CA SER A 211 -12.87 13.02 -25.18
C SER A 211 -13.75 12.46 -24.07
N ALA A 212 -13.27 12.50 -22.82
CA ALA A 212 -14.06 12.05 -21.67
C ALA A 212 -15.29 12.93 -21.43
N ILE A 213 -15.15 14.25 -21.57
CA ILE A 213 -16.27 15.21 -21.46
C ILE A 213 -17.28 14.98 -22.59
N ALA A 214 -16.83 14.79 -23.83
CA ALA A 214 -17.71 14.48 -24.95
C ALA A 214 -18.51 13.17 -24.75
N LEU A 215 -17.95 12.21 -24.02
CA LEU A 215 -18.62 10.98 -23.58
C LEU A 215 -19.53 11.16 -22.34
N GLY A 216 -19.74 12.39 -21.88
CA GLY A 216 -20.61 12.71 -20.75
C GLY A 216 -20.02 12.45 -19.38
N VAL A 217 -18.69 12.32 -19.26
CA VAL A 217 -18.01 12.11 -17.98
C VAL A 217 -17.72 13.45 -17.32
N ASP A 218 -18.22 13.66 -16.10
CA ASP A 218 -17.76 14.78 -15.24
C ASP A 218 -16.35 14.45 -14.71
N VAL A 219 -15.34 14.91 -15.46
CA VAL A 219 -13.92 14.60 -15.19
C VAL A 219 -13.48 15.10 -13.82
N HIS A 220 -13.97 16.26 -13.37
CA HIS A 220 -13.54 16.85 -12.09
C HIS A 220 -14.06 16.06 -10.90
N ARG A 221 -15.35 15.68 -10.92
CA ARG A 221 -15.94 14.84 -9.88
C ARG A 221 -15.35 13.44 -9.88
N LEU A 222 -15.14 12.88 -11.08
CA LEU A 222 -14.52 11.57 -11.20
C LEU A 222 -13.11 11.57 -10.64
N ARG A 223 -12.24 12.54 -11.00
CA ARG A 223 -10.89 12.67 -10.44
C ARG A 223 -10.90 12.80 -8.91
N ALA A 224 -11.76 13.66 -8.38
CA ALA A 224 -11.88 13.84 -6.94
C ALA A 224 -12.24 12.52 -6.22
N LEU A 225 -13.25 11.81 -6.72
CA LEU A 225 -13.68 10.53 -6.16
C LEU A 225 -12.58 9.47 -6.23
N LEU A 226 -11.93 9.33 -7.39
CA LEU A 226 -10.86 8.37 -7.61
C LEU A 226 -9.66 8.63 -6.70
N LEU A 227 -9.28 9.91 -6.53
CA LEU A 227 -8.21 10.31 -5.62
C LEU A 227 -8.55 10.00 -4.16
N VAL A 228 -9.79 10.29 -3.73
CA VAL A 228 -10.23 9.95 -2.36
C VAL A 228 -10.17 8.45 -2.13
N LEU A 229 -10.70 7.63 -3.05
CA LEU A 229 -10.69 6.17 -2.91
C LEU A 229 -9.26 5.59 -2.93
N ALA A 230 -8.40 6.08 -3.84
CA ALA A 230 -7.01 5.64 -3.91
C ALA A 230 -6.22 6.06 -2.66
N SER A 231 -6.45 7.27 -2.15
CA SER A 231 -5.81 7.76 -0.92
C SER A 231 -6.28 7.02 0.32
N LEU A 232 -7.58 6.74 0.42
CA LEU A 232 -8.15 5.92 1.50
C LEU A 232 -7.52 4.52 1.51
N LEU A 233 -7.42 3.91 0.32
CA LEU A 233 -6.83 2.58 0.15
C LEU A 233 -5.35 2.58 0.56
N THR A 234 -4.58 3.53 0.04
CA THR A 234 -3.15 3.68 0.36
C THR A 234 -2.94 4.01 1.84
N GLY A 235 -3.70 4.96 2.39
CA GLY A 235 -3.60 5.38 3.79
C GLY A 235 -3.93 4.25 4.75
N THR A 236 -4.95 3.44 4.46
CA THR A 236 -5.29 2.25 5.25
C THR A 236 -4.16 1.22 5.25
N VAL A 237 -3.55 0.96 4.10
CA VAL A 237 -2.43 0.01 4.00
C VAL A 237 -1.21 0.52 4.76
N ILE A 238 -0.81 1.79 4.55
CA ILE A 238 0.35 2.38 5.22
C ILE A 238 0.15 2.43 6.73
N ALA A 239 -1.05 2.70 7.20
CA ALA A 239 -1.37 2.75 8.62
C ALA A 239 -1.07 1.45 9.38
N VAL A 240 -1.20 0.31 8.72
CA VAL A 240 -0.99 -1.01 9.35
C VAL A 240 0.31 -1.70 8.93
N ALA A 241 0.83 -1.40 7.75
CA ALA A 241 2.02 -2.05 7.20
C ALA A 241 3.23 -1.12 7.06
N GLY A 242 3.09 0.17 7.40
CA GLY A 242 4.14 1.16 7.20
C GLY A 242 4.42 1.48 5.72
N GLY A 243 5.58 2.05 5.45
CA GLY A 243 5.97 2.50 4.11
C GLY A 243 6.42 1.34 3.21
N ILE A 244 5.62 0.97 2.21
CA ILE A 244 5.95 -0.07 1.22
C ILE A 244 5.88 0.55 -0.18
N GLY A 245 7.01 1.06 -0.67
CA GLY A 245 7.11 1.68 -1.98
C GLY A 245 7.16 0.70 -3.15
N PHE A 246 7.15 1.24 -4.38
CA PHE A 246 7.29 0.52 -5.64
C PHE A 246 6.14 -0.41 -6.04
N VAL A 247 5.33 -0.94 -5.13
CA VAL A 247 4.22 -1.86 -5.46
C VAL A 247 3.21 -1.17 -6.37
N GLY A 248 2.74 0.03 -5.97
CA GLY A 248 1.79 0.84 -6.74
C GLY A 248 2.33 1.36 -8.07
N LEU A 249 3.64 1.35 -8.24
CA LEU A 249 4.32 1.81 -9.43
C LEU A 249 4.62 0.66 -10.39
N MET A 250 5.22 -0.42 -9.90
CA MET A 250 5.70 -1.55 -10.69
C MET A 250 4.57 -2.50 -11.12
N ILE A 251 3.69 -2.89 -10.20
CA ILE A 251 2.66 -3.90 -10.49
C ILE A 251 1.69 -3.47 -11.58
N PRO A 252 1.12 -2.24 -11.57
CA PRO A 252 0.29 -1.77 -12.68
C PRO A 252 0.98 -1.85 -14.02
N HIS A 253 2.26 -1.50 -14.07
CA HIS A 253 3.05 -1.54 -15.31
C HIS A 253 3.23 -2.97 -15.81
N LEU A 254 3.66 -3.90 -14.94
CA LEU A 254 3.82 -5.32 -15.29
C LEU A 254 2.51 -5.94 -15.80
N VAL A 255 1.41 -5.67 -15.12
CA VAL A 255 0.10 -6.20 -15.52
C VAL A 255 -0.34 -5.60 -16.86
N ARG A 256 -0.10 -4.30 -17.09
CA ARG A 256 -0.42 -3.63 -18.36
C ARG A 256 0.33 -4.21 -19.55
N LEU A 257 1.58 -4.63 -19.37
CA LEU A 257 2.36 -5.30 -20.42
C LEU A 257 1.74 -6.62 -20.90
N VAL A 258 1.06 -7.33 -20.00
CA VAL A 258 0.44 -8.64 -20.31
C VAL A 258 -1.03 -8.52 -20.71
N THR A 259 -1.76 -7.58 -20.11
CA THR A 259 -3.23 -7.53 -20.23
C THR A 259 -3.77 -6.34 -21.01
N GLY A 260 -2.88 -5.44 -21.43
CA GLY A 260 -3.25 -4.17 -22.07
C GLY A 260 -3.71 -3.11 -21.09
N ALA A 261 -4.14 -1.96 -21.60
CA ALA A 261 -4.47 -0.77 -20.82
C ALA A 261 -5.95 -0.70 -20.38
N ASP A 262 -6.80 -1.65 -20.73
CA ASP A 262 -8.23 -1.64 -20.32
C ASP A 262 -8.36 -1.80 -18.81
N HIS A 263 -8.77 -0.74 -18.11
CA HIS A 263 -8.91 -0.69 -16.65
C HIS A 263 -9.91 -1.71 -16.09
N ARG A 264 -10.88 -2.15 -16.87
CA ARG A 264 -11.84 -3.19 -16.45
C ARG A 264 -11.15 -4.53 -16.19
N ARG A 265 -10.07 -4.80 -16.92
CA ARG A 265 -9.26 -6.00 -16.78
C ARG A 265 -8.01 -5.75 -15.95
N LEU A 266 -7.47 -4.54 -16.03
CA LEU A 266 -6.24 -4.14 -15.36
C LEU A 266 -6.42 -4.11 -13.82
N LEU A 267 -7.49 -3.50 -13.32
CA LEU A 267 -7.72 -3.33 -11.87
C LEU A 267 -7.78 -4.67 -11.12
N PRO A 268 -8.65 -5.64 -11.46
CA PRO A 268 -8.72 -6.90 -10.73
C PRO A 268 -7.43 -7.72 -10.87
N ARG A 269 -6.77 -7.67 -12.02
CA ARG A 269 -5.50 -8.39 -12.22
C ARG A 269 -4.36 -7.74 -11.45
N ALA A 270 -4.31 -6.40 -11.38
CA ALA A 270 -3.34 -5.69 -10.56
C ALA A 270 -3.52 -6.02 -9.07
N ALA A 271 -4.75 -6.12 -8.59
CA ALA A 271 -5.04 -6.57 -7.23
C ALA A 271 -4.48 -7.96 -6.95
N LEU A 272 -4.74 -8.93 -7.82
CA LEU A 272 -4.26 -10.31 -7.67
C LEU A 272 -2.74 -10.42 -7.75
N VAL A 273 -2.13 -9.78 -8.73
CA VAL A 273 -0.66 -9.80 -8.91
C VAL A 273 0.03 -9.06 -7.77
N GLY A 274 -0.53 -7.92 -7.31
CA GLY A 274 -0.02 -7.18 -6.16
C GLY A 274 -0.11 -7.99 -4.87
N ALA A 275 -1.22 -8.68 -4.64
CA ALA A 275 -1.38 -9.60 -3.51
C ALA A 275 -0.32 -10.71 -3.53
N LEU A 276 -0.15 -11.37 -4.66
CA LEU A 276 0.83 -12.44 -4.81
C LEU A 276 2.26 -11.92 -4.62
N TYR A 277 2.58 -10.79 -5.26
CA TYR A 277 3.89 -10.16 -5.16
C TYR A 277 4.28 -9.86 -3.71
N LEU A 278 3.40 -9.20 -2.94
CA LEU A 278 3.76 -8.82 -1.58
C LEU A 278 3.81 -10.02 -0.62
N VAL A 279 3.02 -11.08 -0.86
CA VAL A 279 3.16 -12.36 -0.14
C VAL A 279 4.51 -13.02 -0.42
N VAL A 280 4.99 -12.97 -1.66
CA VAL A 280 6.32 -13.49 -2.03
C VAL A 280 7.43 -12.65 -1.39
N VAL A 281 7.30 -11.32 -1.43
CA VAL A 281 8.26 -10.40 -0.79
C VAL A 281 8.29 -10.62 0.73
N ASP A 282 7.14 -10.80 1.38
CA ASP A 282 7.08 -11.15 2.81
C ASP A 282 7.74 -12.50 3.12
N LEU A 283 7.58 -13.48 2.25
CA LEU A 283 8.28 -14.76 2.38
C LEU A 283 9.80 -14.59 2.28
N LEU A 284 10.29 -13.81 1.33
CA LEU A 284 11.71 -13.48 1.20
C LEU A 284 12.22 -12.70 2.41
N SER A 285 11.45 -11.73 2.93
CA SER A 285 11.75 -10.96 4.14
C SER A 285 12.11 -11.85 5.32
N ARG A 286 11.43 -12.99 5.47
CA ARG A 286 11.60 -13.96 6.57
C ARG A 286 12.66 -15.03 6.32
N THR A 287 13.16 -15.15 5.09
CA THR A 287 13.99 -16.30 4.71
C THR A 287 15.40 -15.96 4.30
N VAL A 288 15.65 -14.73 3.79
CA VAL A 288 16.93 -14.32 3.19
C VAL A 288 18.02 -14.09 4.24
N ASP A 289 17.69 -13.45 5.36
CA ASP A 289 18.68 -13.02 6.37
C ASP A 289 18.36 -13.59 7.77
N ARG A 290 18.07 -14.89 7.84
CA ARG A 290 17.76 -15.54 9.13
C ARG A 290 18.91 -15.45 10.12
N PRO A 291 18.65 -15.15 11.40
CA PRO A 291 17.35 -15.03 12.07
C PRO A 291 16.68 -13.66 11.95
N ASN A 292 17.30 -12.69 11.30
CA ASN A 292 16.74 -11.35 11.14
C ASN A 292 15.63 -11.33 10.07
N GLU A 293 14.69 -10.41 10.22
CA GLU A 293 13.68 -10.12 9.21
C GLU A 293 13.99 -8.81 8.50
N LEU A 294 13.99 -8.83 7.17
CA LEU A 294 14.20 -7.62 6.38
C LEU A 294 12.88 -6.85 6.22
N PRO A 295 12.87 -5.52 6.44
CA PRO A 295 11.72 -4.69 6.14
C PRO A 295 11.27 -4.83 4.68
N LEU A 296 9.95 -4.83 4.43
CA LEU A 296 9.38 -5.04 3.10
C LEU A 296 9.79 -3.94 2.12
N GLY A 297 9.87 -2.68 2.60
CA GLY A 297 10.27 -1.54 1.78
C GLY A 297 11.67 -1.68 1.18
N ILE A 298 12.61 -2.31 1.90
CA ILE A 298 13.95 -2.61 1.37
C ILE A 298 13.85 -3.57 0.18
N LEU A 299 13.12 -4.67 0.34
CA LEU A 299 12.99 -5.68 -0.72
C LEU A 299 12.20 -5.15 -1.92
N THR A 300 11.10 -4.42 -1.68
CA THR A 300 10.34 -3.84 -2.79
C THR A 300 11.13 -2.79 -3.55
N ALA A 301 11.98 -2.00 -2.88
CA ALA A 301 12.88 -1.05 -3.53
C ALA A 301 14.01 -1.79 -4.30
N LEU A 302 14.56 -2.85 -3.73
CA LEU A 302 15.62 -3.65 -4.37
C LEU A 302 15.12 -4.32 -5.67
N PHE A 303 13.87 -4.72 -5.75
CA PHE A 303 13.27 -5.24 -6.98
C PHE A 303 12.74 -4.13 -7.90
N GLY A 304 12.13 -3.10 -7.33
CA GLY A 304 11.47 -2.04 -8.09
C GLY A 304 12.44 -1.11 -8.80
N ALA A 305 13.50 -0.66 -8.14
CA ALA A 305 14.44 0.28 -8.75
C ALA A 305 15.19 -0.31 -9.96
N PRO A 306 15.76 -1.53 -9.92
CA PRO A 306 16.37 -2.15 -11.11
C PRO A 306 15.36 -2.38 -12.24
N PHE A 307 14.11 -2.74 -11.91
CA PHE A 307 13.06 -2.89 -12.92
C PHE A 307 12.83 -1.58 -13.70
N PHE A 308 12.75 -0.42 -12.98
CA PHE A 308 12.60 0.87 -13.65
C PHE A 308 13.82 1.31 -14.43
N LEU A 309 15.02 1.07 -13.92
CA LEU A 309 16.25 1.33 -14.67
C LEU A 309 16.32 0.51 -15.97
N TRP A 310 15.89 -0.75 -15.92
CA TRP A 310 15.77 -1.59 -17.12
C TRP A 310 14.74 -1.04 -18.10
N LEU A 311 13.56 -0.62 -17.60
CA LEU A 311 12.49 -0.07 -18.41
C LEU A 311 12.92 1.22 -19.14
N LEU A 312 13.61 2.12 -18.46
CA LEU A 312 14.17 3.35 -19.05
C LEU A 312 15.16 3.06 -20.17
N ARG A 313 16.00 2.05 -20.01
CA ARG A 313 16.95 1.64 -21.06
C ARG A 313 16.24 1.03 -22.28
N ARG A 314 15.13 0.34 -22.09
CA ARG A 314 14.39 -0.33 -23.16
C ARG A 314 13.53 0.62 -23.99
N ASN A 315 12.95 1.63 -23.36
CA ASN A 315 12.06 2.61 -24.00
C ASN A 315 12.84 3.83 -24.50
N LYS A 316 13.48 3.71 -25.67
CA LYS A 316 14.07 4.86 -26.40
C LYS A 316 13.05 5.92 -26.83
N SER A 317 11.74 5.64 -26.72
CA SER A 317 10.66 6.57 -27.10
C SER A 317 10.33 7.64 -26.03
N LEU A 318 10.99 7.64 -24.88
CA LEU A 318 10.82 8.68 -23.87
C LEU A 318 11.72 9.90 -24.12
N ASP A 319 12.64 9.83 -25.09
CA ASP A 319 13.58 10.91 -25.42
C ASP A 319 13.02 11.90 -26.47
N THR A 320 11.76 11.72 -26.90
CA THR A 320 11.13 12.53 -27.97
C THR A 320 9.80 13.17 -27.54
N ALA A 321 9.58 13.38 -26.22
CA ALA A 321 8.38 14.06 -25.73
C ALA A 321 8.74 15.33 -24.92
#